data_c6bd0d53087520b3903269c25778bc4a
#
_entry.id   c6bd0d53087520b3903269c25778bc4a
#
_cell.length_a   1.000
_cell.length_b   1.000
_cell.length_c   1.000
_cell.angle_alpha   90.00
_cell.angle_beta   90.00
_cell.angle_gamma   90.00
#
_symmetry.space_group_name_H-M   'P 1'
#
loop_
_entity.id
_entity.type
_entity.pdbx_description
1 polymer ?
#
loop_
_entity_poly.entity_id
_entity_poly.type
_entity_poly.pdbx_seq_one_letter_code
_entity_poly.pdbx_strand_id
1 'polypeptide(L)'
;MLLDKSRAWLEQDNRAVGVHASDIMDPLQAFWRSIAPQPLTDREVGLFLPGKVLHAFVLGAVDDQKVIDLAVTDEGSFYSKELDIYFSPDKILNGKVRELKTSRSFYEPVDVEDIDTYVEQLLIYMAATNTLASQLWVLYLNVKDGDGNTAPAFRAFDVKVTQAELDEVKAYIKSTVNSIHQAIKTGVPDLPLCREWKCGRRRCPWYDRCKPPGRYGTTEFDKMPGPPKVRRSKKT
;
A
#
# COMPACT_ATOMS: atom_id res chain seq x y z
N MET A 1 8.19 -23.73 -13.74
CA MET A 1 8.02 -23.09 -15.08
C MET A 1 6.99 -21.97 -15.12
N LEU A 2 5.68 -22.16 -14.78
CA LEU A 2 4.71 -21.05 -14.80
C LEU A 2 4.97 -20.05 -13.67
N LEU A 3 5.16 -20.51 -12.43
CA LEU A 3 5.48 -19.69 -11.26
C LEU A 3 6.77 -18.90 -11.44
N ASP A 4 7.80 -19.51 -12.05
CA ASP A 4 9.09 -18.83 -12.27
C ASP A 4 8.94 -17.68 -13.26
N LYS A 5 8.17 -17.88 -14.35
CA LYS A 5 7.85 -16.81 -15.32
C LYS A 5 7.02 -15.68 -14.66
N SER A 6 6.05 -16.06 -13.83
CA SER A 6 5.22 -15.07 -13.11
C SER A 6 6.03 -14.29 -12.08
N ARG A 7 6.96 -14.97 -11.38
CA ARG A 7 7.88 -14.31 -10.46
C ARG A 7 8.77 -13.33 -11.21
N ALA A 8 9.43 -13.76 -12.28
CA ALA A 8 10.27 -12.91 -13.10
C ALA A 8 9.51 -11.69 -13.62
N TRP A 9 8.25 -11.86 -14.04
CA TRP A 9 7.41 -10.74 -14.47
C TRP A 9 7.05 -9.76 -13.34
N LEU A 10 6.77 -10.28 -12.13
CA LEU A 10 6.50 -9.44 -10.96
C LEU A 10 7.74 -8.73 -10.44
N GLU A 11 8.92 -9.36 -10.57
CA GLU A 11 10.21 -8.80 -10.14
C GLU A 11 10.86 -7.89 -11.19
N GLN A 12 10.38 -7.92 -12.44
CA GLN A 12 10.81 -7.00 -13.52
C GLN A 12 10.36 -5.56 -13.31
N ASP A 13 9.45 -5.30 -12.37
CA ASP A 13 9.21 -3.93 -11.92
C ASP A 13 10.50 -3.43 -11.22
N ASN A 14 11.42 -2.87 -12.03
CA ASN A 14 12.61 -2.19 -11.53
C ASN A 14 12.15 -1.09 -10.58
N ARG A 15 12.17 -1.40 -9.30
CA ARG A 15 11.76 -0.45 -8.27
C ARG A 15 12.89 0.58 -8.11
N ALA A 16 12.58 1.86 -8.29
CA ALA A 16 13.53 2.94 -8.09
C ALA A 16 14.20 2.84 -6.71
N VAL A 17 15.48 3.19 -6.65
CA VAL A 17 16.24 3.18 -5.38
C VAL A 17 15.73 4.31 -4.50
N GLY A 18 15.19 3.98 -3.33
CA GLY A 18 14.67 4.96 -2.37
C GLY A 18 13.49 4.40 -1.58
N VAL A 19 12.86 5.27 -0.80
CA VAL A 19 11.66 4.93 -0.02
C VAL A 19 10.43 5.04 -0.91
N HIS A 20 9.59 4.04 -0.88
CA HIS A 20 8.33 4.00 -1.64
C HIS A 20 7.12 4.19 -0.72
N ALA A 21 6.00 4.61 -1.28
CA ALA A 21 4.74 4.78 -0.53
C ALA A 21 4.35 3.54 0.26
N SER A 22 4.57 2.33 -0.28
CA SER A 22 4.33 1.07 0.43
C SER A 22 5.28 0.83 1.61
N ASP A 23 6.45 1.48 1.63
CA ASP A 23 7.42 1.36 2.70
C ASP A 23 7.01 2.19 3.92
N ILE A 24 6.26 3.27 3.70
CA ILE A 24 5.66 4.07 4.77
C ILE A 24 4.66 3.25 5.58
N MET A 25 3.97 2.31 4.92
CA MET A 25 3.00 1.43 5.58
C MET A 25 3.66 0.31 6.39
N ASP A 26 4.86 -0.11 6.02
CA ASP A 26 5.61 -1.20 6.66
C ASP A 26 7.12 -0.89 6.75
N PRO A 27 7.53 0.11 7.56
CA PRO A 27 8.91 0.61 7.56
C PRO A 27 9.95 -0.44 7.96
N LEU A 28 9.60 -1.37 8.84
CA LEU A 28 10.51 -2.47 9.20
C LEU A 28 10.74 -3.45 8.02
N GLN A 29 9.73 -3.69 7.18
CA GLN A 29 9.94 -4.47 5.96
C GLN A 29 10.79 -3.70 4.93
N ALA A 30 10.61 -2.38 4.85
CA ALA A 30 11.44 -1.52 4.00
C ALA A 30 12.92 -1.63 4.39
N PHE A 31 13.22 -1.54 5.69
CA PHE A 31 14.57 -1.74 6.20
C PHE A 31 15.15 -3.10 5.80
N TRP A 32 14.44 -4.19 6.08
CA TRP A 32 14.94 -5.54 5.75
C TRP A 32 15.08 -5.76 4.24
N ARG A 33 14.19 -5.20 3.44
CA ARG A 33 14.29 -5.26 1.97
C ARG A 33 15.54 -4.55 1.48
N SER A 34 15.90 -3.43 2.09
CA SER A 34 17.10 -2.67 1.72
C SER A 34 18.39 -3.38 2.06
N ILE A 35 18.49 -3.99 3.25
CA ILE A 35 19.76 -4.58 3.72
C ILE A 35 19.90 -6.09 3.45
N ALA A 36 18.79 -6.78 3.19
CA ALA A 36 18.76 -8.22 2.97
C ALA A 36 17.64 -8.60 2.00
N PRO A 37 17.70 -8.15 0.73
CA PRO A 37 16.67 -8.41 -0.25
C PRO A 37 16.43 -9.91 -0.40
N GLN A 38 15.17 -10.29 -0.57
CA GLN A 38 14.76 -11.68 -0.78
C GLN A 38 13.87 -11.73 -2.03
N PRO A 39 13.98 -12.78 -2.84
CA PRO A 39 13.07 -12.98 -3.96
C PRO A 39 11.64 -13.21 -3.44
N LEU A 40 10.65 -12.95 -4.29
CA LEU A 40 9.25 -13.23 -3.98
C LEU A 40 9.06 -14.73 -3.73
N THR A 41 8.39 -15.06 -2.66
CA THR A 41 7.96 -16.44 -2.36
C THR A 41 6.84 -16.87 -3.31
N ASP A 42 6.65 -18.17 -3.52
CA ASP A 42 5.54 -18.70 -4.32
C ASP A 42 4.18 -18.21 -3.84
N ARG A 43 4.04 -18.03 -2.52
CA ARG A 43 2.85 -17.47 -1.92
C ARG A 43 2.62 -16.02 -2.33
N GLU A 44 3.65 -15.19 -2.28
CA GLU A 44 3.56 -13.78 -2.69
C GLU A 44 3.25 -13.67 -4.18
N VAL A 45 3.87 -14.49 -5.02
CA VAL A 45 3.53 -14.61 -6.44
C VAL A 45 2.04 -14.95 -6.60
N GLY A 46 1.54 -15.95 -5.87
CA GLY A 46 0.13 -16.35 -5.92
C GLY A 46 -0.84 -15.30 -5.40
N LEU A 47 -0.39 -14.38 -4.54
CA LEU A 47 -1.21 -13.27 -4.04
C LEU A 47 -1.18 -12.06 -4.98
N PHE A 48 -0.02 -11.70 -5.50
CA PHE A 48 0.17 -10.46 -6.28
C PHE A 48 -0.23 -10.62 -7.75
N LEU A 49 0.02 -11.78 -8.34
CA LEU A 49 -0.26 -12.01 -9.76
C LEU A 49 -1.73 -11.76 -10.14
N PRO A 50 -2.73 -12.35 -9.44
CA PRO A 50 -4.13 -12.07 -9.76
C PRO A 50 -4.50 -10.60 -9.59
N GLY A 51 -3.97 -9.94 -8.55
CA GLY A 51 -4.17 -8.51 -8.34
C GLY A 51 -3.64 -7.70 -9.52
N LYS A 52 -2.38 -7.92 -9.93
CA LYS A 52 -1.75 -7.19 -11.04
C LYS A 52 -2.48 -7.40 -12.37
N VAL A 53 -2.92 -8.62 -12.65
CA VAL A 53 -3.70 -8.93 -13.88
C VAL A 53 -5.07 -8.22 -13.86
N LEU A 54 -5.79 -8.29 -12.74
CA LEU A 54 -7.09 -7.65 -12.60
C LEU A 54 -6.98 -6.11 -12.65
N HIS A 55 -5.95 -5.54 -12.05
CA HIS A 55 -5.67 -4.10 -12.16
C HIS A 55 -5.46 -3.70 -13.62
N ALA A 56 -4.60 -4.40 -14.36
CA ALA A 56 -4.35 -4.10 -15.76
C ALA A 56 -5.63 -4.18 -16.60
N PHE A 57 -6.50 -5.16 -16.33
CA PHE A 57 -7.77 -5.32 -17.04
C PHE A 57 -8.76 -4.20 -16.70
N VAL A 58 -9.01 -3.95 -15.41
CA VAL A 58 -10.00 -2.94 -14.97
C VAL A 58 -9.55 -1.54 -15.34
N LEU A 59 -8.27 -1.21 -15.16
CA LEU A 59 -7.74 0.12 -15.46
C LEU A 59 -7.62 0.35 -16.98
N GLY A 60 -7.33 -0.68 -17.74
CA GLY A 60 -7.32 -0.61 -19.21
C GLY A 60 -8.70 -0.36 -19.83
N ALA A 61 -9.78 -0.67 -19.10
CA ALA A 61 -11.16 -0.37 -19.53
C ALA A 61 -11.58 1.08 -19.24
N VAL A 62 -10.80 1.82 -18.47
CA VAL A 62 -11.06 3.23 -18.12
C VAL A 62 -10.21 4.13 -19.01
N ASP A 63 -10.86 4.84 -19.93
CA ASP A 63 -10.19 5.77 -20.83
C ASP A 63 -9.63 6.97 -20.06
N ASP A 64 -8.34 7.31 -20.29
CA ASP A 64 -7.62 8.30 -19.52
C ASP A 64 -6.86 9.27 -20.41
N GLN A 65 -7.18 10.55 -20.31
CA GLN A 65 -6.61 11.55 -21.21
C GLN A 65 -5.75 12.63 -20.54
N LYS A 66 -5.62 12.67 -19.21
CA LYS A 66 -4.85 13.71 -18.54
C LYS A 66 -3.92 13.14 -17.48
N VAL A 67 -2.63 13.17 -17.78
CA VAL A 67 -1.55 12.92 -16.84
C VAL A 67 -1.28 14.24 -16.10
N ILE A 68 -1.14 14.16 -14.78
CA ILE A 68 -0.62 15.29 -13.99
C ILE A 68 0.83 15.52 -14.42
N ASP A 69 1.24 16.78 -14.49
CA ASP A 69 2.61 17.18 -14.77
C ASP A 69 3.51 16.92 -13.54
N LEU A 70 3.71 15.65 -13.23
CA LEU A 70 4.58 15.15 -12.18
C LEU A 70 5.83 14.55 -12.82
N ALA A 71 6.97 14.66 -12.13
CA ALA A 71 8.18 14.02 -12.59
C ALA A 71 8.01 12.49 -12.58
N VAL A 72 7.89 11.92 -13.78
CA VAL A 72 7.80 10.47 -13.98
C VAL A 72 9.21 9.92 -14.07
N THR A 73 9.51 8.86 -13.32
CA THR A 73 10.74 8.10 -13.47
C THR A 73 10.63 7.14 -14.65
N ASP A 74 11.77 6.68 -15.18
CA ASP A 74 11.81 5.69 -16.27
C ASP A 74 11.12 4.36 -15.92
N GLU A 75 10.80 4.16 -14.66
CA GLU A 75 10.16 2.95 -14.12
C GLU A 75 8.64 3.09 -13.96
N GLY A 76 8.02 4.17 -14.45
CA GLY A 76 6.59 4.42 -14.33
C GLY A 76 6.13 4.84 -12.92
N SER A 77 7.07 5.16 -12.04
CA SER A 77 6.81 5.71 -10.72
C SER A 77 6.99 7.22 -10.72
N PHE A 78 6.20 7.91 -9.89
CA PHE A 78 6.37 9.33 -9.62
C PHE A 78 7.27 9.53 -8.40
N TYR A 79 7.96 10.66 -8.33
CA TYR A 79 8.76 11.04 -7.18
C TYR A 79 8.27 12.33 -6.55
N SER A 80 7.95 12.26 -5.27
CA SER A 80 7.62 13.45 -4.47
C SER A 80 8.90 13.98 -3.80
N LYS A 81 9.44 15.08 -4.33
CA LYS A 81 10.63 15.73 -3.74
C LYS A 81 10.34 16.27 -2.33
N GLU A 82 9.12 16.72 -2.06
CA GLU A 82 8.73 17.24 -0.74
C GLU A 82 8.76 16.16 0.34
N LEU A 83 8.35 14.94 -0.01
CA LEU A 83 8.21 13.83 0.93
C LEU A 83 9.36 12.83 0.86
N ASP A 84 10.23 12.95 -0.14
CA ASP A 84 11.33 12.03 -0.45
C ASP A 84 10.86 10.58 -0.61
N ILE A 85 9.78 10.40 -1.38
CA ILE A 85 9.22 9.08 -1.66
C ILE A 85 8.93 8.87 -3.15
N TYR A 86 9.06 7.63 -3.59
CA TYR A 86 8.51 7.14 -4.85
C TYR A 86 7.08 6.62 -4.61
N PHE A 87 6.19 6.86 -5.57
CA PHE A 87 4.81 6.39 -5.48
C PHE A 87 4.25 6.09 -6.87
N SER A 88 3.39 5.10 -6.95
CA SER A 88 2.78 4.65 -8.21
C SER A 88 1.29 4.42 -7.96
N PRO A 89 0.46 5.47 -8.06
CA PRO A 89 -0.99 5.31 -7.98
C PRO A 89 -1.49 4.54 -9.21
N ASP A 90 -2.50 3.74 -9.03
CA ASP A 90 -3.05 2.94 -10.13
C ASP A 90 -3.55 3.82 -11.29
N LYS A 91 -4.12 4.99 -10.97
CA LYS A 91 -4.54 5.96 -11.98
C LYS A 91 -4.65 7.38 -11.42
N ILE A 92 -4.46 8.37 -12.30
CA ILE A 92 -4.73 9.77 -12.00
C ILE A 92 -5.71 10.30 -13.05
N LEU A 93 -6.92 10.63 -12.62
CA LEU A 93 -8.00 11.13 -13.47
C LEU A 93 -8.44 12.53 -13.03
N ASN A 94 -8.40 13.50 -13.95
CA ASN A 94 -8.79 14.88 -13.67
C ASN A 94 -8.10 15.45 -12.42
N GLY A 95 -6.81 15.20 -12.26
CA GLY A 95 -6.01 15.64 -11.13
C GLY A 95 -6.27 14.90 -9.81
N LYS A 96 -7.07 13.84 -9.82
CA LYS A 96 -7.39 13.05 -8.62
C LYS A 96 -6.81 11.65 -8.72
N VAL A 97 -6.19 11.21 -7.66
CA VAL A 97 -5.72 9.83 -7.54
C VAL A 97 -6.90 8.85 -7.51
N ARG A 98 -6.73 7.72 -8.14
CA ARG A 98 -7.59 6.55 -8.05
C ARG A 98 -6.74 5.36 -7.67
N GLU A 99 -7.14 4.69 -6.64
CA GLU A 99 -6.48 3.47 -6.19
C GLU A 99 -7.45 2.31 -6.30
N LEU A 100 -7.08 1.26 -7.00
CA LEU A 100 -7.85 0.05 -7.16
C LEU A 100 -7.33 -1.03 -6.22
N LYS A 101 -8.22 -1.67 -5.50
CA LYS A 101 -7.91 -2.84 -4.69
C LYS A 101 -8.79 -4.01 -5.09
N THR A 102 -8.22 -5.21 -5.05
CA THR A 102 -8.97 -6.45 -5.18
C THR A 102 -9.10 -7.12 -3.82
N SER A 103 -10.29 -7.54 -3.45
CA SER A 103 -10.57 -8.21 -2.20
C SER A 103 -11.22 -9.57 -2.44
N ARG A 104 -10.81 -10.57 -1.65
CA ARG A 104 -11.43 -11.88 -1.61
C ARG A 104 -12.42 -12.03 -0.43
N SER A 105 -12.75 -10.92 0.22
CA SER A 105 -13.75 -10.92 1.29
C SER A 105 -15.10 -11.42 0.76
N PHE A 106 -15.77 -12.22 1.56
CA PHE A 106 -17.15 -12.65 1.30
C PHE A 106 -18.18 -11.60 1.72
N TYR A 107 -17.76 -10.56 2.43
CA TYR A 107 -18.60 -9.49 2.93
C TYR A 107 -18.11 -8.17 2.36
N GLU A 108 -19.05 -7.37 1.87
CA GLU A 108 -18.77 -5.97 1.56
C GLU A 108 -18.66 -5.18 2.87
N PRO A 109 -17.62 -4.38 3.06
CA PRO A 109 -17.59 -3.45 4.17
C PRO A 109 -18.72 -2.43 3.97
N VAL A 110 -19.43 -2.15 5.03
CA VAL A 110 -20.51 -1.15 5.02
C VAL A 110 -19.93 0.26 4.94
N ASP A 111 -18.71 0.43 5.47
CA ASP A 111 -18.05 1.72 5.51
C ASP A 111 -16.58 1.61 5.06
N VAL A 112 -16.04 2.72 4.57
CA VAL A 112 -14.63 2.84 4.18
C VAL A 112 -13.69 2.68 5.39
N GLU A 113 -14.19 2.86 6.60
CA GLU A 113 -13.46 2.62 7.85
C GLU A 113 -13.09 1.16 8.06
N ASP A 114 -13.83 0.23 7.47
CA ASP A 114 -13.53 -1.21 7.52
C ASP A 114 -12.33 -1.62 6.65
N ILE A 115 -11.84 -0.70 5.83
CA ILE A 115 -10.73 -0.92 4.88
C ILE A 115 -9.56 0.04 5.10
N ASP A 116 -9.28 0.36 6.36
CA ASP A 116 -8.25 1.31 6.80
C ASP A 116 -6.92 1.20 6.05
N THR A 117 -6.44 -0.04 5.81
CA THR A 117 -5.16 -0.24 5.13
C THR A 117 -5.12 0.27 3.69
N TYR A 118 -6.25 0.20 2.99
CA TYR A 118 -6.36 0.69 1.61
C TYR A 118 -6.41 2.22 1.58
N VAL A 119 -7.13 2.77 2.57
CA VAL A 119 -7.23 4.22 2.71
C VAL A 119 -5.90 4.84 3.11
N GLU A 120 -5.12 4.19 3.97
CA GLU A 120 -3.78 4.68 4.33
C GLU A 120 -2.88 4.85 3.10
N GLN A 121 -2.85 3.87 2.20
CA GLN A 121 -2.08 4.00 0.96
C GLN A 121 -2.59 5.15 0.09
N LEU A 122 -3.91 5.30 -0.02
CA LEU A 122 -4.51 6.40 -0.75
C LEU A 122 -4.16 7.76 -0.15
N LEU A 123 -4.14 7.89 1.19
CA LEU A 123 -3.73 9.12 1.89
C LEU A 123 -2.27 9.48 1.61
N ILE A 124 -1.38 8.49 1.54
CA ILE A 124 0.02 8.72 1.16
C ILE A 124 0.11 9.29 -0.26
N TYR A 125 -0.66 8.75 -1.20
CA TYR A 125 -0.71 9.26 -2.56
C TYR A 125 -1.34 10.66 -2.63
N MET A 126 -2.39 10.93 -1.86
CA MET A 126 -2.99 12.26 -1.75
C MET A 126 -1.99 13.28 -1.20
N ALA A 127 -1.20 12.91 -0.20
CA ALA A 127 -0.14 13.76 0.33
C ALA A 127 0.96 14.01 -0.71
N ALA A 128 1.37 12.97 -1.45
CA ALA A 128 2.40 13.08 -2.48
C ALA A 128 1.97 13.94 -3.69
N THR A 129 0.67 13.94 -4.00
CA THR A 129 0.08 14.74 -5.10
C THR A 129 -0.56 16.05 -4.64
N ASN A 130 -0.53 16.34 -3.34
CA ASN A 130 -1.16 17.51 -2.72
C ASN A 130 -2.65 17.66 -3.07
N THR A 131 -3.40 16.54 -3.08
CA THR A 131 -4.83 16.52 -3.40
C THR A 131 -5.69 16.30 -2.17
N LEU A 132 -6.79 17.05 -2.06
CA LEU A 132 -7.73 16.98 -0.92
C LEU A 132 -8.88 16.01 -1.13
N ALA A 133 -9.00 15.45 -2.35
CA ALA A 133 -10.07 14.51 -2.68
C ALA A 133 -9.57 13.44 -3.65
N SER A 134 -9.95 12.20 -3.38
CA SER A 134 -9.56 11.02 -4.15
C SER A 134 -10.63 9.95 -4.11
N GLN A 135 -10.43 8.85 -4.81
CA GLN A 135 -11.34 7.70 -4.74
C GLN A 135 -10.55 6.41 -4.52
N LEU A 136 -11.09 5.58 -3.65
CA LEU A 136 -10.71 4.18 -3.53
C LEU A 136 -11.73 3.33 -4.27
N TRP A 137 -11.25 2.52 -5.20
CA TRP A 137 -12.03 1.54 -5.94
C TRP A 137 -11.71 0.15 -5.40
N VAL A 138 -12.74 -0.63 -5.09
CA VAL A 138 -12.56 -1.98 -4.58
C VAL A 138 -13.37 -2.96 -5.41
N LEU A 139 -12.68 -3.92 -6.01
CA LEU A 139 -13.28 -5.07 -6.69
C LEU A 139 -13.30 -6.25 -5.70
N TYR A 140 -14.48 -6.57 -5.20
CA TYR A 140 -14.73 -7.77 -4.42
C TYR A 140 -14.99 -8.94 -5.35
N LEU A 141 -14.27 -10.05 -5.16
CA LEU A 141 -14.35 -11.18 -6.08
C LEU A 141 -15.44 -12.20 -5.69
N ASN A 142 -15.84 -12.24 -4.43
CA ASN A 142 -16.67 -13.32 -3.87
C ASN A 142 -17.67 -12.79 -2.83
N VAL A 143 -18.38 -11.72 -3.13
CA VAL A 143 -19.41 -11.21 -2.21
C VAL A 143 -20.58 -12.19 -2.15
N LYS A 144 -21.02 -12.54 -0.93
CA LYS A 144 -22.21 -13.35 -0.71
C LYS A 144 -23.44 -12.49 -0.72
N ASP A 145 -24.44 -12.91 -1.49
CA ASP A 145 -25.80 -12.38 -1.41
C ASP A 145 -26.59 -12.99 -0.23
N GLY A 146 -27.84 -12.55 -0.06
CA GLY A 146 -28.72 -13.05 1.00
C GLY A 146 -29.04 -14.54 0.92
N ASP A 147 -28.90 -15.14 -0.26
CA ASP A 147 -29.15 -16.56 -0.53
C ASP A 147 -27.87 -17.41 -0.44
N GLY A 148 -26.73 -16.77 -0.15
CA GLY A 148 -25.44 -17.44 0.00
C GLY A 148 -24.66 -17.67 -1.32
N ASN A 149 -25.18 -17.21 -2.47
CA ASN A 149 -24.47 -17.25 -3.71
C ASN A 149 -23.36 -16.21 -3.72
N THR A 150 -22.28 -16.45 -4.46
CA THR A 150 -21.16 -15.52 -4.57
C THR A 150 -21.13 -14.86 -5.94
N ALA A 151 -20.93 -13.54 -5.95
CA ALA A 151 -20.77 -12.76 -7.17
C ALA A 151 -19.70 -11.67 -6.98
N PRO A 152 -19.01 -11.24 -8.05
CA PRO A 152 -18.17 -10.06 -7.98
C PRO A 152 -19.00 -8.79 -7.74
N ALA A 153 -18.44 -7.87 -6.94
CA ALA A 153 -19.03 -6.56 -6.72
C ALA A 153 -17.95 -5.47 -6.83
N PHE A 154 -18.31 -4.33 -7.40
CA PHE A 154 -17.44 -3.17 -7.48
C PHE A 154 -17.98 -2.04 -6.61
N ARG A 155 -17.10 -1.42 -5.82
CA ARG A 155 -17.45 -0.29 -4.98
C ARG A 155 -16.44 0.84 -5.18
N ALA A 156 -16.94 2.07 -5.16
CA ALA A 156 -16.13 3.28 -5.17
C ALA A 156 -16.43 4.11 -3.92
N PHE A 157 -15.39 4.44 -3.19
CA PHE A 157 -15.44 5.25 -1.98
C PHE A 157 -14.77 6.59 -2.23
N ASP A 158 -15.48 7.70 -2.01
CA ASP A 158 -14.88 9.02 -2.03
C ASP A 158 -14.14 9.28 -0.72
N VAL A 159 -12.86 9.64 -0.82
CA VAL A 159 -12.03 10.02 0.32
C VAL A 159 -11.72 11.51 0.20
N LYS A 160 -12.06 12.27 1.24
CA LYS A 160 -11.78 13.69 1.31
C LYS A 160 -11.08 14.00 2.63
N VAL A 161 -10.13 14.91 2.56
CA VAL A 161 -9.37 15.40 3.71
C VAL A 161 -9.37 16.92 3.71
N THR A 162 -9.23 17.51 4.89
CA THR A 162 -8.91 18.92 5.05
C THR A 162 -7.41 19.16 4.80
N GLN A 163 -7.02 20.40 4.59
CA GLN A 163 -5.60 20.74 4.46
C GLN A 163 -4.82 20.37 5.73
N ALA A 164 -5.39 20.60 6.91
CA ALA A 164 -4.74 20.25 8.18
C ALA A 164 -4.48 18.73 8.29
N GLU A 165 -5.46 17.90 7.96
CA GLU A 165 -5.30 16.45 7.94
C GLU A 165 -4.25 15.99 6.91
N LEU A 166 -4.21 16.63 5.74
CA LEU A 166 -3.19 16.33 4.73
C LEU A 166 -1.78 16.70 5.23
N ASP A 167 -1.65 17.83 5.92
CA ASP A 167 -0.38 18.27 6.49
C ASP A 167 0.10 17.32 7.61
N GLU A 168 -0.81 16.78 8.42
CA GLU A 168 -0.51 15.74 9.40
C GLU A 168 0.00 14.46 8.72
N VAL A 169 -0.65 14.02 7.64
CA VAL A 169 -0.18 12.86 6.84
C VAL A 169 1.21 13.12 6.27
N LYS A 170 1.47 14.32 5.73
CA LYS A 170 2.80 14.71 5.24
C LYS A 170 3.86 14.68 6.34
N ALA A 171 3.55 15.19 7.52
CA ALA A 171 4.46 15.16 8.66
C ALA A 171 4.78 13.72 9.09
N TYR A 172 3.77 12.85 9.14
CA TYR A 172 3.95 11.43 9.41
C TYR A 172 4.86 10.75 8.37
N ILE A 173 4.64 10.99 7.08
CA ILE A 173 5.48 10.43 6.00
C ILE A 173 6.93 10.88 6.17
N LYS A 174 7.18 12.18 6.35
CA LYS A 174 8.53 12.72 6.53
C LYS A 174 9.25 12.10 7.74
N SER A 175 8.55 11.97 8.86
CA SER A 175 9.08 11.31 10.06
C SER A 175 9.44 9.84 9.79
N THR A 176 8.56 9.11 9.11
CA THR A 176 8.78 7.68 8.80
C THR A 176 9.93 7.49 7.82
N VAL A 177 10.05 8.32 6.78
CA VAL A 177 11.18 8.31 5.83
C VAL A 177 12.49 8.51 6.56
N ASN A 178 12.56 9.53 7.43
CA ASN A 178 13.76 9.80 8.23
C ASN A 178 14.14 8.61 9.11
N SER A 179 13.16 7.97 9.75
CA SER A 179 13.38 6.79 10.58
C SER A 179 13.91 5.60 9.77
N ILE A 180 13.36 5.36 8.57
CA ILE A 180 13.83 4.31 7.65
C ILE A 180 15.29 4.59 7.23
N HIS A 181 15.60 5.81 6.79
CA HIS A 181 16.97 6.20 6.42
C HIS A 181 17.95 6.04 7.58
N GLN A 182 17.55 6.46 8.78
CA GLN A 182 18.39 6.31 9.97
C GLN A 182 18.63 4.83 10.31
N ALA A 183 17.60 4.00 10.26
CA ALA A 183 17.73 2.56 10.49
C ALA A 183 18.67 1.90 9.47
N ILE A 184 18.53 2.22 8.19
CA ILE A 184 19.41 1.70 7.12
C ILE A 184 20.86 2.15 7.36
N LYS A 185 21.06 3.43 7.67
CA LYS A 185 22.39 3.99 7.93
C LYS A 185 23.10 3.36 9.12
N THR A 186 22.36 3.09 10.20
CA THR A 186 22.93 2.53 11.44
C THR A 186 22.98 1.01 11.45
N GLY A 187 22.24 0.34 10.56
CA GLY A 187 22.03 -1.10 10.59
C GLY A 187 21.16 -1.58 11.76
N VAL A 188 20.53 -0.65 12.48
CA VAL A 188 19.68 -0.95 13.66
C VAL A 188 18.23 -0.68 13.30
N PRO A 189 17.36 -1.72 13.28
CA PRO A 189 15.94 -1.57 12.90
C PRO A 189 15.11 -1.02 14.07
N ASP A 190 15.41 0.20 14.51
CA ASP A 190 14.56 0.92 15.48
C ASP A 190 13.34 1.52 14.76
N LEU A 191 12.44 0.63 14.37
CA LEU A 191 11.26 0.92 13.57
C LEU A 191 10.06 0.17 14.15
N PRO A 192 8.84 0.69 13.96
CA PRO A 192 7.62 0.01 14.38
C PRO A 192 7.52 -1.40 13.77
N LEU A 193 6.97 -2.34 14.55
CA LEU A 193 6.74 -3.69 14.09
C LEU A 193 5.71 -3.71 12.95
N CYS A 194 5.89 -4.63 12.01
CA CYS A 194 4.90 -4.87 10.98
C CYS A 194 3.55 -5.28 11.59
N ARG A 195 2.49 -5.04 10.85
CA ARG A 195 1.15 -5.48 11.24
C ARG A 195 1.10 -6.98 11.49
N GLU A 196 0.33 -7.39 12.50
CA GLU A 196 0.27 -8.79 12.95
C GLU A 196 -0.04 -9.75 11.80
N TRP A 197 -1.00 -9.42 10.95
CA TRP A 197 -1.38 -10.28 9.83
C TRP A 197 -0.29 -10.45 8.75
N LYS A 198 0.70 -9.53 8.69
CA LYS A 198 1.88 -9.64 7.83
C LYS A 198 3.04 -10.34 8.54
N CYS A 199 3.05 -10.32 9.88
CA CYS A 199 4.11 -10.89 10.67
C CYS A 199 3.86 -12.38 10.92
N GLY A 200 4.72 -13.24 10.41
CA GLY A 200 4.64 -14.68 10.64
C GLY A 200 5.63 -15.46 9.78
N ARG A 201 6.13 -16.57 10.32
CA ARG A 201 7.15 -17.40 9.64
C ARG A 201 6.76 -17.83 8.22
N ARG A 202 5.45 -18.01 7.96
CA ARG A 202 4.94 -18.38 6.63
C ARG A 202 4.59 -17.18 5.75
N ARG A 203 4.71 -15.96 6.27
CA ARG A 203 4.22 -14.75 5.60
C ARG A 203 5.31 -13.71 5.35
N CYS A 204 6.33 -13.67 6.20
CA CYS A 204 7.40 -12.69 6.14
C CYS A 204 8.74 -13.40 5.91
N PRO A 205 9.45 -13.13 4.82
CA PRO A 205 10.74 -13.77 4.53
C PRO A 205 11.83 -13.41 5.54
N TRP A 206 11.65 -12.31 6.26
CA TRP A 206 12.60 -11.86 7.31
C TRP A 206 12.17 -12.23 8.73
N TYR A 207 11.13 -13.04 8.90
CA TYR A 207 10.57 -13.35 10.21
C TYR A 207 11.62 -13.83 11.22
N ASP A 208 12.49 -14.75 10.83
CA ASP A 208 13.51 -15.31 11.73
C ASP A 208 14.64 -14.31 12.04
N ARG A 209 14.87 -13.32 11.18
CA ARG A 209 15.82 -12.22 11.41
C ARG A 209 15.24 -11.11 12.26
N CYS A 210 13.95 -10.81 12.09
CA CYS A 210 13.25 -9.79 12.87
C CYS A 210 13.04 -10.16 14.33
N LYS A 211 13.21 -11.43 14.72
CA LYS A 211 13.07 -11.89 16.09
C LYS A 211 14.40 -11.80 16.86
N PRO A 212 14.85 -10.63 17.30
CA PRO A 212 15.85 -10.58 18.34
C PRO A 212 15.26 -11.18 19.62
N PRO A 213 16.03 -11.96 20.37
CA PRO A 213 15.59 -12.53 21.65
C PRO A 213 15.01 -11.43 22.55
N GLY A 214 13.79 -11.60 23.02
CA GLY A 214 13.08 -10.66 23.90
C GLY A 214 12.10 -9.69 23.23
N ARG A 215 12.11 -9.51 21.90
CA ARG A 215 11.20 -8.56 21.22
C ARG A 215 9.78 -9.11 20.97
N TYR A 216 9.59 -10.41 21.09
CA TYR A 216 8.31 -11.11 20.83
C TYR A 216 7.75 -11.85 22.05
N GLY A 217 8.13 -11.43 23.25
CA GLY A 217 7.59 -11.98 24.50
C GLY A 217 6.41 -11.19 25.07
N THR A 218 6.09 -10.03 24.52
CA THR A 218 4.94 -9.23 24.93
C THR A 218 3.82 -9.41 23.93
N THR A 219 2.64 -9.72 24.43
CA THR A 219 1.38 -9.86 23.67
C THR A 219 0.82 -8.52 23.17
N GLU A 220 1.49 -7.42 23.45
CA GLU A 220 1.20 -6.09 22.93
C GLU A 220 2.11 -5.83 21.73
N PHE A 221 1.61 -6.14 20.53
CA PHE A 221 2.10 -5.48 19.34
C PHE A 221 1.77 -4.00 19.50
N ASP A 222 2.79 -3.18 19.69
CA ASP A 222 2.62 -1.74 19.55
C ASP A 222 1.97 -1.50 18.19
N LYS A 223 0.70 -1.11 18.23
CA LYS A 223 -0.01 -0.74 17.00
C LYS A 223 0.81 0.36 16.38
N MET A 224 1.28 0.13 15.16
CA MET A 224 1.88 1.22 14.41
C MET A 224 0.94 2.42 14.52
N PRO A 225 1.44 3.59 14.92
CA PRO A 225 0.68 4.79 14.66
C PRO A 225 0.50 4.85 13.15
N GLY A 226 -0.69 4.50 12.68
CA GLY A 226 -1.08 4.70 11.29
C GLY A 226 -1.12 6.21 11.00
N PRO A 227 -1.23 6.59 9.74
CA PRO A 227 -1.54 7.96 9.40
C PRO A 227 -2.78 8.40 10.18
N PRO A 228 -2.88 9.71 10.53
CA PRO A 228 -3.97 10.23 11.34
C PRO A 228 -5.32 9.74 10.80
N LYS A 229 -6.22 9.31 11.69
CA LYS A 229 -7.55 8.85 11.29
C LYS A 229 -8.34 10.03 10.75
N VAL A 230 -8.47 10.05 9.44
CA VAL A 230 -9.23 11.08 8.74
C VAL A 230 -10.72 10.82 8.88
N ARG A 231 -11.50 11.83 9.28
CA ARG A 231 -12.97 11.77 9.27
C ARG A 231 -13.46 11.64 7.83
N ARG A 232 -14.20 10.58 7.56
CA ARG A 232 -14.70 10.26 6.22
C ARG A 232 -16.16 10.62 6.14
N SER A 233 -16.55 11.32 5.07
CA SER A 233 -17.97 11.63 4.85
C SER A 233 -18.69 10.32 4.48
N LYS A 234 -19.74 9.97 5.24
CA LYS A 234 -20.67 8.90 4.83
C LYS A 234 -21.26 9.28 3.48
N LYS A 235 -21.31 8.35 2.54
CA LYS A 235 -22.16 8.49 1.37
C LYS A 235 -23.60 8.53 1.83
N THR A 236 -24.31 9.65 1.60
CA THR A 236 -25.76 9.68 1.57
C THR A 236 -26.27 9.02 0.31
#